data_732343944e707a00a7c5c842fb29f6c2
#
_entry.id   732343944e707a00a7c5c842fb29f6c2
#
_cell.length_a   1.000
_cell.length_b   1.000
_cell.length_c   1.000
_cell.angle_alpha   90.00
_cell.angle_beta   90.00
_cell.angle_gamma   90.00
#
_symmetry.space_group_name_H-M   'P 1'
#
loop_
_entity.id
_entity.type
_entity.pdbx_description
1 polymer ?
#
loop_
_entity_poly.entity_id
_entity_poly.type
_entity_poly.pdbx_seq_one_letter_code
_entity_poly.pdbx_strand_id
1 'polypeptide(L)'
;MKQKSDLRVRLFSRGNMIITGGIYRGQKIEILKNNDVRPTSSKVRQSLFNMIFSLGHGGGSFLDLFSGSGIMGIEAMSRGFEKSIFIEKNPSTARLIEGNLRKLKISSKPVVTDAIRFLENTNEHFDVIFADPPYAKEELFHEVLRIVCGRRLLTEDGLLIVEKPVALKLDAEDRYEVLKDKTYGTTGLVFLSVLAES
;
A
#
# COMPACT_ATOMS: atom_id res chain seq x y z
N MET A 1 27.29 24.45 32.81
CA MET A 1 27.39 23.13 32.17
C MET A 1 26.20 22.98 31.22
N LYS A 2 26.43 23.08 29.92
CA LYS A 2 25.38 22.99 28.88
C LYS A 2 25.19 21.51 28.51
N GLN A 3 24.04 20.94 28.82
CA GLN A 3 23.61 19.63 28.31
C GLN A 3 23.31 19.78 26.82
N LYS A 4 24.16 19.20 25.98
CA LYS A 4 23.89 19.00 24.57
C LYS A 4 22.85 17.90 24.44
N SER A 5 21.64 18.27 24.04
CA SER A 5 20.62 17.34 23.57
C SER A 5 21.12 16.68 22.29
N ASP A 6 21.56 15.44 22.40
CA ASP A 6 21.95 14.60 21.26
C ASP A 6 20.67 14.17 20.50
N LEU A 7 20.21 15.04 19.60
CA LEU A 7 19.25 14.65 18.57
C LEU A 7 20.03 13.74 17.58
N ARG A 8 20.05 12.44 17.86
CA ARG A 8 20.47 11.45 16.89
C ARG A 8 19.47 11.47 15.73
N VAL A 9 19.75 12.27 14.72
CA VAL A 9 19.17 12.12 13.41
C VAL A 9 19.56 10.71 12.94
N ARG A 10 18.63 9.76 12.99
CA ARG A 10 18.84 8.44 12.39
C ARG A 10 19.05 8.68 10.89
N LEU A 11 20.31 8.58 10.46
CA LEU A 11 20.69 8.58 9.05
C LEU A 11 20.13 7.32 8.42
N PHE A 12 18.94 7.44 7.83
CA PHE A 12 18.41 6.36 7.00
C PHE A 12 19.34 6.19 5.79
N SER A 13 19.90 5.00 5.61
CA SER A 13 20.63 4.70 4.40
C SER A 13 19.63 4.60 3.24
N ARG A 14 20.00 5.17 2.08
CA ARG A 14 19.19 5.06 0.87
C ARG A 14 19.47 3.74 0.17
N GLY A 15 18.47 3.17 -0.44
CA GLY A 15 18.54 2.01 -1.30
C GLY A 15 17.74 2.22 -2.56
N ASN A 16 17.70 1.20 -3.41
CA ASN A 16 16.87 1.23 -4.62
C ASN A 16 16.01 -0.01 -4.70
N MET A 17 14.79 0.17 -5.23
CA MET A 17 13.93 -0.92 -5.68
C MET A 17 13.69 -0.80 -7.18
N ILE A 18 13.50 -1.95 -7.82
CA ILE A 18 13.25 -2.03 -9.28
C ILE A 18 11.75 -2.22 -9.50
N ILE A 19 11.18 -1.46 -10.42
CA ILE A 19 9.80 -1.64 -10.92
C ILE A 19 9.76 -2.93 -11.74
N THR A 20 8.81 -3.83 -11.42
CA THR A 20 8.81 -5.20 -11.93
C THR A 20 8.00 -5.38 -13.21
N GLY A 21 7.11 -4.46 -13.55
CA GLY A 21 6.23 -4.57 -14.72
C GLY A 21 5.75 -3.24 -15.27
N GLY A 22 5.10 -3.28 -16.43
CA GLY A 22 4.50 -2.13 -17.09
C GLY A 22 5.50 -1.22 -17.80
N ILE A 23 5.06 0.02 -18.07
CA ILE A 23 5.80 0.99 -18.90
C ILE A 23 7.11 1.48 -18.24
N TYR A 24 7.21 1.41 -16.90
CA TYR A 24 8.42 1.78 -16.15
C TYR A 24 9.25 0.58 -15.71
N ARG A 25 8.99 -0.64 -16.23
CA ARG A 25 9.73 -1.85 -15.87
C ARG A 25 11.24 -1.65 -15.98
N GLY A 26 11.96 -2.13 -14.96
CA GLY A 26 13.42 -2.03 -14.89
C GLY A 26 13.95 -0.71 -14.33
N GLN A 27 13.13 0.32 -14.24
CA GLN A 27 13.53 1.59 -13.63
C GLN A 27 13.67 1.44 -12.12
N LYS A 28 14.61 2.19 -11.53
CA LYS A 28 14.92 2.19 -10.11
C LYS A 28 14.28 3.39 -9.44
N ILE A 29 13.59 3.14 -8.33
CA ILE A 29 13.14 4.17 -7.39
C ILE A 29 13.98 4.13 -6.13
N GLU A 30 14.15 5.29 -5.50
CA GLU A 30 14.83 5.40 -4.21
C GLU A 30 13.91 4.92 -3.08
N ILE A 31 14.50 4.27 -2.09
CA ILE A 31 13.84 3.86 -0.85
C ILE A 31 14.67 4.27 0.37
N LEU A 32 14.00 4.48 1.49
CA LEU A 32 14.69 4.53 2.78
C LEU A 32 14.86 3.09 3.28
N LYS A 33 16.10 2.70 3.52
CA LYS A 33 16.38 1.43 4.19
C LYS A 33 16.10 1.62 5.68
N ASN A 34 15.07 0.93 6.14
CA ASN A 34 14.82 0.75 7.56
C ASN A 34 15.04 -0.71 7.90
N ASN A 35 15.83 -1.00 8.94
CA ASN A 35 16.11 -2.38 9.36
C ASN A 35 14.86 -3.06 9.93
N ASP A 36 13.83 -2.29 10.30
CA ASP A 36 12.60 -2.78 10.93
C ASP A 36 11.48 -3.10 9.92
N VAL A 37 11.64 -2.73 8.64
CA VAL A 37 10.64 -2.96 7.59
C VAL A 37 11.26 -3.78 6.47
N ARG A 38 10.75 -5.00 6.27
CA ARG A 38 11.12 -5.84 5.14
C ARG A 38 10.31 -5.39 3.92
N PRO A 39 10.94 -4.80 2.89
CA PRO A 39 10.20 -4.40 1.71
C PRO A 39 9.60 -5.62 1.01
N THR A 40 8.36 -5.52 0.56
CA THR A 40 7.71 -6.52 -0.29
C THR A 40 8.63 -6.88 -1.46
N SER A 41 9.05 -8.15 -1.54
CA SER A 41 10.03 -8.57 -2.54
C SER A 41 9.51 -8.39 -3.97
N SER A 42 10.42 -8.22 -4.94
CA SER A 42 10.05 -8.09 -6.36
C SER A 42 9.18 -9.26 -6.86
N LYS A 43 9.45 -10.47 -6.37
CA LYS A 43 8.67 -11.67 -6.71
C LYS A 43 7.24 -11.58 -6.16
N VAL A 44 7.08 -11.13 -4.92
CA VAL A 44 5.77 -10.98 -4.29
C VAL A 44 4.97 -9.88 -4.98
N ARG A 45 5.58 -8.71 -5.27
CA ARG A 45 4.92 -7.63 -6.02
C ARG A 45 4.45 -8.08 -7.39
N GLN A 46 5.31 -8.78 -8.15
CA GLN A 46 4.92 -9.32 -9.47
C GLN A 46 3.74 -10.29 -9.36
N SER A 47 3.77 -11.18 -8.37
CA SER A 47 2.69 -12.12 -8.12
C SER A 47 1.40 -11.42 -7.71
N LEU A 48 1.47 -10.40 -6.85
CA LEU A 48 0.34 -9.59 -6.41
C LEU A 48 -0.36 -8.94 -7.61
N PHE A 49 0.36 -8.24 -8.48
CA PHE A 49 -0.24 -7.60 -9.64
C PHE A 49 -0.78 -8.62 -10.66
N ASN A 50 -0.12 -9.78 -10.83
CA ASN A 50 -0.69 -10.84 -11.67
C ASN A 50 -2.04 -11.35 -11.13
N MET A 51 -2.19 -11.42 -9.80
CA MET A 51 -3.46 -11.80 -9.18
C MET A 51 -4.52 -10.70 -9.34
N ILE A 52 -4.17 -9.42 -9.17
CA ILE A 52 -5.06 -8.29 -9.46
C ILE A 52 -5.63 -8.42 -10.87
N PHE A 53 -4.78 -8.58 -11.88
CA PHE A 53 -5.20 -8.73 -13.29
C PHE A 53 -6.04 -9.99 -13.52
N SER A 54 -5.70 -11.11 -12.86
CA SER A 54 -6.47 -12.36 -13.00
C SER A 54 -7.88 -12.29 -12.39
N LEU A 55 -8.11 -11.31 -11.51
CA LEU A 55 -9.40 -11.00 -10.92
C LEU A 55 -10.16 -9.91 -11.69
N GLY A 56 -9.63 -9.45 -12.85
CA GLY A 56 -10.30 -8.46 -13.71
C GLY A 56 -9.94 -7.00 -13.40
N HIS A 57 -9.07 -6.73 -12.40
CA HIS A 57 -8.73 -5.37 -11.99
C HIS A 57 -7.41 -4.93 -12.66
N GLY A 58 -7.47 -4.20 -13.76
CA GLY A 58 -6.28 -3.75 -14.50
C GLY A 58 -6.25 -2.26 -14.83
N GLY A 59 -7.15 -1.46 -14.25
CA GLY A 59 -7.29 -0.04 -14.53
C GLY A 59 -7.96 0.71 -13.36
N GLY A 60 -8.39 1.95 -13.62
CA GLY A 60 -9.06 2.80 -12.65
C GLY A 60 -8.12 3.33 -11.56
N SER A 61 -8.61 3.40 -10.33
CA SER A 61 -7.95 4.04 -9.18
C SER A 61 -7.31 3.02 -8.24
N PHE A 62 -6.08 3.30 -7.81
CA PHE A 62 -5.33 2.51 -6.83
C PHE A 62 -5.00 3.35 -5.60
N LEU A 63 -5.40 2.89 -4.42
CA LEU A 63 -5.01 3.50 -3.14
C LEU A 63 -3.88 2.68 -2.50
N ASP A 64 -2.70 3.29 -2.38
CA ASP A 64 -1.56 2.79 -1.61
C ASP A 64 -1.64 3.37 -0.19
N LEU A 65 -2.26 2.64 0.74
CA LEU A 65 -2.71 3.18 2.02
C LEU A 65 -1.58 3.35 3.05
N PHE A 66 -0.53 2.56 2.97
CA PHE A 66 0.66 2.66 3.82
C PHE A 66 1.90 2.72 2.92
N SER A 67 2.01 3.80 2.13
CA SER A 67 2.84 3.82 0.92
C SER A 67 4.32 3.62 1.14
N GLY A 68 4.88 4.00 2.30
CA GLY A 68 6.31 3.83 2.55
C GLY A 68 7.18 4.39 1.43
N SER A 69 7.73 3.53 0.60
CA SER A 69 8.54 3.94 -0.57
C SER A 69 7.71 4.42 -1.78
N GLY A 70 6.41 4.16 -1.78
CA GLY A 70 5.50 4.38 -2.90
C GLY A 70 5.60 3.32 -4.00
N ILE A 71 6.33 2.23 -3.78
CA ILE A 71 6.58 1.22 -4.83
C ILE A 71 5.28 0.58 -5.33
N MET A 72 4.29 0.35 -4.45
CA MET A 72 3.05 -0.31 -4.84
C MET A 72 2.20 0.58 -5.75
N GLY A 73 1.98 1.82 -5.37
CA GLY A 73 1.27 2.79 -6.19
C GLY A 73 2.00 3.12 -7.51
N ILE A 74 3.35 3.16 -7.51
CA ILE A 74 4.15 3.36 -8.73
C ILE A 74 4.06 2.12 -9.65
N GLU A 75 4.09 0.90 -9.11
CA GLU A 75 3.87 -0.33 -9.90
C GLU A 75 2.46 -0.35 -10.51
N ALA A 76 1.43 0.08 -9.77
CA ALA A 76 0.07 0.20 -10.29
C ALA A 76 0.01 1.15 -11.50
N MET A 77 0.55 2.37 -11.37
CA MET A 77 0.65 3.33 -12.47
C MET A 77 1.44 2.78 -13.67
N SER A 78 2.54 2.08 -13.39
CA SER A 78 3.35 1.44 -14.43
C SER A 78 2.58 0.40 -15.24
N ARG A 79 1.62 -0.25 -14.60
CA ARG A 79 0.86 -1.38 -15.15
C ARG A 79 -0.50 -1.00 -15.73
N GLY A 80 -0.85 0.28 -15.76
CA GLY A 80 -2.02 0.78 -16.46
C GLY A 80 -3.15 1.32 -15.59
N PHE A 81 -2.96 1.39 -14.25
CA PHE A 81 -3.90 2.13 -13.42
C PHE A 81 -3.86 3.62 -13.80
N GLU A 82 -5.01 4.24 -13.89
CA GLU A 82 -5.17 5.63 -14.33
C GLU A 82 -4.76 6.63 -13.26
N LYS A 83 -5.02 6.28 -12.00
CA LYS A 83 -4.75 7.11 -10.82
C LYS A 83 -4.17 6.24 -9.70
N SER A 84 -3.16 6.76 -9.02
CA SER A 84 -2.67 6.20 -7.76
C SER A 84 -2.57 7.28 -6.71
N ILE A 85 -3.15 7.01 -5.53
CA ILE A 85 -3.09 7.87 -4.34
C ILE A 85 -2.18 7.20 -3.34
N PHE A 86 -1.25 7.99 -2.78
CA PHE A 86 -0.24 7.52 -1.85
C PHE A 86 -0.48 8.15 -0.48
N ILE A 87 -0.74 7.34 0.53
CA ILE A 87 -0.90 7.81 1.91
C ILE A 87 0.34 7.48 2.71
N GLU A 88 1.01 8.50 3.21
CA GLU A 88 2.23 8.34 4.00
C GLU A 88 2.25 9.36 5.15
N LYS A 89 2.34 8.89 6.38
CA LYS A 89 2.32 9.77 7.57
C LYS A 89 3.63 10.52 7.81
N ASN A 90 4.76 9.97 7.30
CA ASN A 90 6.06 10.59 7.51
C ASN A 90 6.38 11.58 6.38
N PRO A 91 6.53 12.89 6.68
CA PRO A 91 6.80 13.90 5.64
C PRO A 91 8.12 13.69 4.89
N SER A 92 9.12 13.06 5.52
CA SER A 92 10.41 12.78 4.86
C SER A 92 10.27 11.65 3.85
N THR A 93 9.49 10.62 4.17
CA THR A 93 9.17 9.51 3.28
C THR A 93 8.27 9.99 2.13
N ALA A 94 7.29 10.84 2.40
CA ALA A 94 6.44 11.45 1.38
C ALA A 94 7.25 12.25 0.35
N ARG A 95 8.24 13.04 0.79
CA ARG A 95 9.18 13.75 -0.12
C ARG A 95 9.99 12.79 -0.99
N LEU A 96 10.34 11.61 -0.49
CA LEU A 96 10.99 10.58 -1.29
C LEU A 96 10.06 10.05 -2.38
N ILE A 97 8.79 9.78 -2.06
CA ILE A 97 7.77 9.38 -3.04
C ILE A 97 7.65 10.46 -4.12
N GLU A 98 7.53 11.74 -3.75
CA GLU A 98 7.49 12.85 -4.71
C GLU A 98 8.70 12.88 -5.64
N GLY A 99 9.91 12.65 -5.11
CA GLY A 99 11.14 12.54 -5.88
C GLY A 99 11.08 11.41 -6.92
N ASN A 100 10.59 10.25 -6.52
CA ASN A 100 10.41 9.09 -7.40
C ASN A 100 9.38 9.37 -8.50
N LEU A 101 8.22 9.92 -8.13
CA LEU A 101 7.16 10.29 -9.09
C LEU A 101 7.64 11.30 -10.12
N ARG A 102 8.36 12.35 -9.69
CA ARG A 102 8.95 13.36 -10.57
C ARG A 102 9.96 12.75 -11.56
N LYS A 103 10.83 11.86 -11.07
CA LYS A 103 11.81 11.15 -11.90
C LYS A 103 11.13 10.32 -13.01
N LEU A 104 10.01 9.70 -12.69
CA LEU A 104 9.22 8.89 -13.62
C LEU A 104 8.22 9.70 -14.45
N LYS A 105 8.13 11.02 -14.22
CA LYS A 105 7.16 11.93 -14.84
C LYS A 105 5.69 11.51 -14.57
N ILE A 106 5.44 10.91 -13.41
CA ILE A 106 4.09 10.56 -12.97
C ILE A 106 3.46 11.78 -12.31
N SER A 107 2.30 12.21 -12.80
CA SER A 107 1.55 13.33 -12.25
C SER A 107 0.70 12.91 -11.07
N SER A 108 1.33 12.73 -9.91
CA SER A 108 0.69 12.44 -8.63
C SER A 108 1.48 13.04 -7.48
N LYS A 109 0.85 13.15 -6.30
CA LYS A 109 1.48 13.60 -5.06
C LYS A 109 1.02 12.74 -3.90
N PRO A 110 1.92 12.39 -2.95
CA PRO A 110 1.52 11.73 -1.72
C PRO A 110 0.73 12.70 -0.81
N VAL A 111 -0.26 12.15 -0.12
CA VAL A 111 -0.99 12.84 0.93
C VAL A 111 -0.32 12.54 2.26
N VAL A 112 0.17 13.58 2.94
CA VAL A 112 0.87 13.44 4.22
C VAL A 112 -0.17 13.41 5.34
N THR A 113 -0.61 12.21 5.69
CA THR A 113 -1.61 11.99 6.75
C THR A 113 -1.50 10.58 7.31
N ASP A 114 -2.18 10.32 8.42
CA ASP A 114 -2.38 8.97 8.94
C ASP A 114 -3.40 8.21 8.07
N ALA A 115 -3.18 6.92 7.88
CA ALA A 115 -3.99 6.06 7.02
C ALA A 115 -5.45 5.98 7.47
N ILE A 116 -5.68 5.78 8.77
CA ILE A 116 -7.03 5.70 9.33
C ILE A 116 -7.76 7.02 9.17
N ARG A 117 -7.08 8.12 9.53
CA ARG A 117 -7.64 9.47 9.36
C ARG A 117 -7.99 9.76 7.89
N PHE A 118 -7.20 9.28 6.94
CA PHE A 118 -7.52 9.41 5.52
C PHE A 118 -8.80 8.65 5.17
N LEU A 119 -8.88 7.37 5.55
CA LEU A 119 -10.06 6.54 5.29
C LEU A 119 -11.33 7.11 5.93
N GLU A 120 -11.23 7.73 7.11
CA GLU A 120 -12.37 8.33 7.80
C GLU A 120 -12.89 9.61 7.11
N ASN A 121 -12.07 10.31 6.35
CA ASN A 121 -12.40 11.62 5.81
C ASN A 121 -12.50 11.68 4.28
N THR A 122 -12.02 10.68 3.56
CA THR A 122 -12.13 10.65 2.09
C THR A 122 -13.55 10.37 1.65
N ASN A 123 -13.97 11.00 0.56
CA ASN A 123 -15.22 10.67 -0.15
C ASN A 123 -14.93 10.00 -1.50
N GLU A 124 -13.67 9.65 -1.77
CA GLU A 124 -13.30 8.94 -3.00
C GLU A 124 -13.59 7.45 -2.85
N HIS A 125 -13.93 6.82 -3.98
CA HIS A 125 -14.08 5.37 -4.09
C HIS A 125 -12.93 4.83 -4.94
N PHE A 126 -12.50 3.60 -4.63
CA PHE A 126 -11.30 3.01 -5.22
C PHE A 126 -11.62 1.66 -5.85
N ASP A 127 -11.01 1.41 -7.03
CA ASP A 127 -11.09 0.09 -7.67
C ASP A 127 -10.18 -0.91 -6.96
N VAL A 128 -9.04 -0.45 -6.45
CA VAL A 128 -8.14 -1.27 -5.64
C VAL A 128 -7.62 -0.45 -4.45
N ILE A 129 -7.74 -1.00 -3.25
CA ILE A 129 -7.08 -0.51 -2.04
C ILE A 129 -6.02 -1.54 -1.63
N PHE A 130 -4.76 -1.13 -1.53
CA PHE A 130 -3.68 -1.93 -0.97
C PHE A 130 -3.30 -1.41 0.41
N ALA A 131 -3.30 -2.30 1.39
CA ALA A 131 -2.97 -2.00 2.79
C ALA A 131 -1.86 -2.94 3.29
N ASP A 132 -0.74 -2.34 3.72
CA ASP A 132 0.39 -3.00 4.39
C ASP A 132 0.67 -2.30 5.73
N PRO A 133 -0.21 -2.47 6.74
CA PRO A 133 -0.02 -1.85 8.05
C PRO A 133 1.23 -2.40 8.74
N PRO A 134 1.87 -1.61 9.64
CA PRO A 134 2.96 -2.11 10.46
C PRO A 134 2.55 -3.35 11.27
N TYR A 135 3.26 -4.45 11.14
CA TYR A 135 2.93 -5.75 11.75
C TYR A 135 2.81 -5.72 13.28
N ALA A 136 3.49 -4.77 13.94
CA ALA A 136 3.39 -4.58 15.39
C ALA A 136 2.06 -3.96 15.86
N LYS A 137 1.17 -3.57 14.93
CA LYS A 137 -0.10 -2.89 15.20
C LYS A 137 -1.25 -3.68 14.59
N GLU A 138 -1.58 -4.81 15.21
CA GLU A 138 -2.64 -5.71 14.73
C GLU A 138 -4.01 -5.02 14.64
N GLU A 139 -4.27 -4.07 15.52
CA GLU A 139 -5.50 -3.28 15.53
C GLU A 139 -5.75 -2.53 14.21
N LEU A 140 -4.70 -2.08 13.52
CA LEU A 140 -4.84 -1.34 12.27
C LEU A 140 -5.42 -2.20 11.13
N PHE A 141 -5.16 -3.51 11.12
CA PHE A 141 -5.71 -4.41 10.12
C PHE A 141 -7.23 -4.46 10.22
N HIS A 142 -7.75 -4.67 11.43
CA HIS A 142 -9.20 -4.72 11.69
C HIS A 142 -9.87 -3.37 11.46
N GLU A 143 -9.18 -2.28 11.82
CA GLU A 143 -9.69 -0.92 11.65
C GLU A 143 -9.81 -0.55 10.16
N VAL A 144 -8.82 -0.90 9.33
CA VAL A 144 -8.89 -0.75 7.86
C VAL A 144 -10.09 -1.50 7.30
N LEU A 145 -10.25 -2.79 7.63
CA LEU A 145 -11.38 -3.60 7.18
C LEU A 145 -12.72 -2.95 7.56
N ARG A 146 -12.87 -2.57 8.83
CA ARG A 146 -14.11 -1.96 9.34
C ARG A 146 -14.47 -0.66 8.62
N ILE A 147 -13.48 0.24 8.39
CA ILE A 147 -13.72 1.55 7.78
C ILE A 147 -13.98 1.40 6.28
N VAL A 148 -13.18 0.60 5.57
CA VAL A 148 -13.33 0.41 4.11
C VAL A 148 -14.73 -0.11 3.79
N CYS A 149 -15.21 -1.14 4.52
CA CYS A 149 -16.56 -1.66 4.35
C CYS A 149 -17.63 -0.65 4.82
N GLY A 150 -17.53 -0.17 6.07
CA GLY A 150 -18.56 0.69 6.68
C GLY A 150 -18.76 2.02 5.97
N ARG A 151 -17.74 2.54 5.29
CA ARG A 151 -17.81 3.74 4.46
C ARG A 151 -17.97 3.46 2.96
N ARG A 152 -18.04 2.19 2.58
CA ARG A 152 -18.18 1.76 1.17
C ARG A 152 -17.12 2.41 0.27
N LEU A 153 -15.85 2.38 0.69
CA LEU A 153 -14.76 3.06 -0.02
C LEU A 153 -14.27 2.31 -1.27
N LEU A 154 -14.75 1.11 -1.53
CA LEU A 154 -14.53 0.39 -2.78
C LEU A 154 -15.62 0.72 -3.79
N THR A 155 -15.28 0.69 -5.08
CA THR A 155 -16.26 0.63 -6.17
C THR A 155 -17.04 -0.69 -6.08
N GLU A 156 -18.12 -0.86 -6.87
CA GLU A 156 -18.99 -2.04 -6.83
C GLU A 156 -18.22 -3.35 -6.93
N ASP A 157 -17.27 -3.43 -7.89
CA ASP A 157 -16.37 -4.58 -8.05
C ASP A 157 -15.00 -4.36 -7.39
N GLY A 158 -14.89 -3.41 -6.47
CA GLY A 158 -13.60 -2.99 -5.91
C GLY A 158 -12.92 -4.06 -5.05
N LEU A 159 -11.59 -4.02 -5.01
CA LEU A 159 -10.74 -5.00 -4.36
C LEU A 159 -9.95 -4.39 -3.21
N LEU A 160 -10.07 -4.96 -2.00
CA LEU A 160 -9.17 -4.69 -0.89
C LEU A 160 -8.11 -5.78 -0.80
N ILE A 161 -6.85 -5.38 -0.83
CA ILE A 161 -5.71 -6.29 -0.67
C ILE A 161 -4.99 -5.94 0.61
N VAL A 162 -4.82 -6.93 1.49
CA VAL A 162 -4.13 -6.76 2.76
C VAL A 162 -2.87 -7.63 2.78
N GLU A 163 -1.72 -6.99 2.95
CA GLU A 163 -0.46 -7.68 3.28
C GLU A 163 -0.38 -7.79 4.81
N LYS A 164 -0.23 -9.02 5.33
CA LYS A 164 -0.28 -9.32 6.77
C LYS A 164 0.73 -10.38 7.19
N PRO A 165 1.07 -10.49 8.48
CA PRO A 165 1.71 -11.69 9.01
C PRO A 165 0.84 -12.92 8.77
N VAL A 166 1.46 -14.06 8.39
CA VAL A 166 0.71 -15.32 8.17
C VAL A 166 -0.08 -15.73 9.42
N ALA A 167 0.49 -15.51 10.61
CA ALA A 167 -0.16 -15.87 11.87
C ALA A 167 -1.38 -15.02 12.22
N LEU A 168 -1.49 -13.80 11.66
CA LEU A 168 -2.63 -12.92 11.93
C LEU A 168 -3.87 -13.42 11.22
N LYS A 169 -4.95 -13.64 11.98
CA LYS A 169 -6.29 -13.88 11.43
C LYS A 169 -7.00 -12.55 11.23
N LEU A 170 -7.57 -12.34 10.06
CA LEU A 170 -8.42 -11.18 9.77
C LEU A 170 -9.86 -11.53 10.14
N ASP A 171 -10.52 -10.64 10.86
CA ASP A 171 -11.95 -10.74 11.19
C ASP A 171 -12.76 -10.13 10.03
N ALA A 172 -12.85 -10.86 8.94
CA ALA A 172 -13.41 -10.39 7.67
C ALA A 172 -14.71 -11.13 7.27
N GLU A 173 -15.01 -12.27 7.88
CA GLU A 173 -15.97 -13.26 7.39
C GLU A 173 -17.42 -12.74 7.23
N ASP A 174 -17.84 -11.78 8.05
CA ASP A 174 -19.21 -11.25 8.00
C ASP A 174 -19.42 -10.11 6.98
N ARG A 175 -18.32 -9.58 6.39
CA ARG A 175 -18.37 -8.36 5.57
C ARG A 175 -17.68 -8.50 4.24
N TYR A 176 -16.80 -9.48 4.12
CA TYR A 176 -15.95 -9.67 2.96
C TYR A 176 -15.96 -11.11 2.48
N GLU A 177 -15.98 -11.28 1.17
CA GLU A 177 -15.62 -12.51 0.51
C GLU A 177 -14.10 -12.58 0.34
N VAL A 178 -13.48 -13.71 0.73
CA VAL A 178 -12.05 -13.95 0.49
C VAL A 178 -11.87 -14.54 -0.90
N LEU A 179 -11.46 -13.72 -1.85
CA LEU A 179 -11.24 -14.15 -3.23
C LEU A 179 -9.95 -14.95 -3.40
N LYS A 180 -8.89 -14.55 -2.68
CA LYS A 180 -7.61 -15.27 -2.65
C LYS A 180 -6.92 -15.04 -1.31
N ASP A 181 -6.23 -16.07 -0.83
CA ASP A 181 -5.27 -16.02 0.29
C ASP A 181 -3.99 -16.74 -0.14
N LYS A 182 -2.86 -16.02 -0.16
CA LYS A 182 -1.56 -16.53 -0.61
C LYS A 182 -0.48 -16.20 0.39
N THR A 183 0.34 -17.22 0.69
CA THR A 183 1.45 -17.12 1.64
C THR A 183 2.80 -17.07 0.91
N TYR A 184 3.67 -16.15 1.34
CA TYR A 184 5.05 -15.97 0.88
C TYR A 184 5.99 -15.89 2.09
N GLY A 185 6.50 -17.03 2.53
CA GLY A 185 7.30 -17.10 3.76
C GLY A 185 6.47 -16.71 4.99
N THR A 186 6.79 -15.60 5.63
CA THR A 186 6.08 -15.08 6.81
C THR A 186 4.98 -14.06 6.47
N THR A 187 4.81 -13.73 5.18
CA THR A 187 3.85 -12.74 4.68
C THR A 187 2.66 -13.42 4.03
N GLY A 188 1.45 -13.03 4.38
CA GLY A 188 0.21 -13.38 3.69
C GLY A 188 -0.31 -12.22 2.86
N LEU A 189 -0.86 -12.50 1.69
CA LEU A 189 -1.62 -11.58 0.84
C LEU A 189 -3.06 -12.06 0.76
N VAL A 190 -3.98 -11.30 1.29
CA VAL A 190 -5.41 -11.60 1.26
C VAL A 190 -6.12 -10.61 0.35
N PHE A 191 -6.92 -11.13 -0.59
CA PHE A 191 -7.71 -10.39 -1.56
C PHE A 191 -9.17 -10.50 -1.19
N LEU A 192 -9.81 -9.38 -0.95
CA LEU A 192 -11.14 -9.27 -0.38
C LEU A 192 -12.05 -8.42 -1.27
N SER A 193 -13.28 -8.87 -1.49
CA SER A 193 -14.38 -8.04 -2.00
C SER A 193 -15.42 -7.83 -0.90
N VAL A 194 -16.11 -6.70 -0.91
CA VAL A 194 -17.19 -6.44 0.05
C VAL A 194 -18.41 -7.29 -0.37
N LEU A 195 -19.01 -7.99 0.60
CA LEU A 195 -20.24 -8.72 0.36
C LEU A 195 -21.37 -7.74 0.05
N ALA A 196 -22.19 -8.07 -0.97
CA ALA A 196 -23.40 -7.31 -1.25
C ALA A 196 -24.35 -7.41 -0.05
N GLU A 197 -24.93 -6.29 0.36
CA GLU A 197 -26.00 -6.31 1.38
C GLU A 197 -27.20 -7.07 0.80
N SER A 198 -27.62 -8.14 1.47
CA SER A 198 -28.82 -8.91 1.16
C SER A 198 -30.11 -8.17 1.52
#